data_9d6ff09f7dc857d846a543a5cefb8f7f
#
_entry.id   9d6ff09f7dc857d846a543a5cefb8f7f
#
_cell.length_a   1.000
_cell.length_b   1.000
_cell.length_c   1.000
_cell.angle_alpha   90.00
_cell.angle_beta   90.00
_cell.angle_gamma   90.00
#
_symmetry.space_group_name_H-M   'P 1'
#
loop_
_entity.id
_entity.type
_entity.pdbx_description
1 polymer ?
#
loop_
_entity_poly.entity_id
_entity_poly.type
_entity_poly.pdbx_seq_one_letter_code
_entity_poly.pdbx_strand_id
1 'polypeptide(L)'
;HLFDGGAARTNLSFDAAPVTKLSKPGLVSETVVAQDGPGASLVYCATRRETERMAEALAAIPLDAAAYHAGLGRETRHKVLDDYLSGRLTAIAATNAFGMGVDKPDIRQVIHADVPGSLENYLQEAGRAGRDGAPASCRLLFDPSQIEGHFQRQSQNRLTRREIGRVLKALREMAQRFARDGEIIVSVD
;
A
#
# COMPACT_ATOMS: atom_id res chain seq x y z
N HIS A 1 -28.52 5.37 4.63
CA HIS A 1 -28.35 3.92 4.43
C HIS A 1 -26.85 3.63 4.43
N LEU A 2 -26.33 3.05 5.53
CA LEU A 2 -25.03 2.40 5.52
C LEU A 2 -25.19 1.12 4.65
N PHE A 3 -24.46 1.04 3.56
CA PHE A 3 -24.25 -0.22 2.88
C PHE A 3 -23.20 -1.00 3.68
N ASP A 4 -23.64 -1.86 4.57
CA ASP A 4 -22.81 -2.91 5.15
C ASP A 4 -22.73 -4.05 4.13
N GLY A 5 -21.68 -4.07 3.33
CA GLY A 5 -21.45 -5.09 2.31
C GLY A 5 -21.00 -6.45 2.85
N GLY A 6 -21.15 -6.73 4.14
CA GLY A 6 -20.75 -8.00 4.76
C GLY A 6 -19.23 -8.28 4.76
N ALA A 7 -18.41 -7.28 4.49
CA ALA A 7 -16.95 -7.41 4.38
C ALA A 7 -16.20 -6.99 5.66
N ALA A 8 -16.89 -6.96 6.81
CA ALA A 8 -16.23 -6.67 8.08
C ALA A 8 -15.20 -7.78 8.41
N ARG A 9 -13.92 -7.45 8.29
CA ARG A 9 -12.80 -8.32 8.64
C ARG A 9 -12.57 -8.26 10.15
N THR A 10 -13.32 -9.06 10.90
CA THR A 10 -13.27 -9.06 12.39
C THR A 10 -11.96 -9.60 12.97
N ASN A 11 -11.13 -10.22 12.13
CA ASN A 11 -9.81 -10.73 12.51
C ASN A 11 -8.71 -9.67 12.37
N LEU A 12 -9.02 -8.46 11.91
CA LEU A 12 -8.04 -7.38 11.78
C LEU A 12 -8.17 -6.39 12.93
N SER A 13 -7.04 -6.06 13.57
CA SER A 13 -6.91 -4.94 14.49
C SER A 13 -6.24 -3.75 13.80
N PHE A 14 -6.73 -2.54 14.05
CA PHE A 14 -6.19 -1.32 13.48
C PHE A 14 -5.64 -0.42 14.57
N ASP A 15 -4.44 0.11 14.35
CA ASP A 15 -3.76 1.02 15.26
C ASP A 15 -3.03 2.12 14.47
N ALA A 16 -2.87 3.30 15.07
CA ALA A 16 -2.13 4.40 14.49
C ALA A 16 -1.23 5.06 15.54
N ALA A 17 0.02 5.35 15.17
CA ALA A 17 0.99 5.96 16.07
C ALA A 17 1.75 7.13 15.40
N PRO A 18 1.96 8.25 16.10
CA PRO A 18 2.81 9.31 15.63
C PRO A 18 4.27 8.87 15.65
N VAL A 19 5.02 9.31 14.65
CA VAL A 19 6.43 8.97 14.50
C VAL A 19 7.18 10.13 13.86
N THR A 20 8.46 10.28 14.18
CA THR A 20 9.36 11.16 13.43
C THR A 20 10.09 10.38 12.34
N LYS A 21 10.56 11.07 11.33
CA LYS A 21 11.36 10.44 10.26
C LYS A 21 12.58 9.68 10.81
N LEU A 22 13.17 10.16 11.91
CA LEU A 22 14.36 9.56 12.53
C LEU A 22 14.03 8.26 13.28
N SER A 23 12.94 8.28 14.06
CA SER A 23 12.53 7.13 14.89
C SER A 23 11.75 6.06 14.11
N LYS A 24 11.25 6.37 12.92
CA LYS A 24 10.41 5.48 12.10
C LYS A 24 11.02 4.10 11.86
N PRO A 25 12.29 3.94 11.39
CA PRO A 25 12.85 2.61 11.15
C PRO A 25 12.94 1.76 12.43
N GLY A 26 13.34 2.35 13.55
CA GLY A 26 13.40 1.66 14.83
C GLY A 26 12.03 1.15 15.27
N LEU A 27 11.01 2.02 15.22
CA LEU A 27 9.64 1.64 15.61
C LEU A 27 9.05 0.56 14.69
N VAL A 28 9.35 0.59 13.38
CA VAL A 28 8.94 -0.48 12.45
C VAL A 28 9.63 -1.79 12.84
N SER A 29 10.95 -1.78 13.09
CA SER A 29 11.70 -2.97 13.52
C SER A 29 11.15 -3.54 14.82
N GLU A 30 10.92 -2.70 15.82
CA GLU A 30 10.30 -3.10 17.09
C GLU A 30 8.90 -3.72 16.87
N THR A 31 8.08 -3.11 16.01
CA THR A 31 6.75 -3.61 15.70
C THR A 31 6.81 -4.98 15.03
N VAL A 32 7.73 -5.18 14.09
CA VAL A 32 7.88 -6.48 13.40
C VAL A 32 8.37 -7.56 14.38
N VAL A 33 9.33 -7.24 15.23
CA VAL A 33 9.85 -8.18 16.26
C VAL A 33 8.80 -8.54 17.30
N ALA A 34 7.94 -7.58 17.67
CA ALA A 34 6.88 -7.79 18.65
C ALA A 34 5.71 -8.68 18.15
N GLN A 35 5.78 -9.18 16.91
CA GLN A 35 4.78 -10.09 16.38
C GLN A 35 4.77 -11.40 17.19
N ASP A 36 3.60 -11.75 17.70
CA ASP A 36 3.41 -13.03 18.38
C ASP A 36 3.17 -14.16 17.36
N GLY A 37 4.03 -15.18 17.41
CA GLY A 37 3.88 -16.40 16.62
C GLY A 37 4.33 -16.29 15.15
N PRO A 38 4.13 -17.37 14.37
CA PRO A 38 4.58 -17.44 12.99
C PRO A 38 3.71 -16.60 12.07
N GLY A 39 4.33 -16.09 11.01
CA GLY A 39 3.66 -15.34 9.94
C GLY A 39 4.56 -14.25 9.37
N ALA A 40 4.08 -13.62 8.33
CA ALA A 40 4.85 -12.63 7.59
C ALA A 40 4.44 -11.20 7.93
N SER A 41 5.38 -10.28 7.81
CA SER A 41 5.16 -8.84 7.93
C SER A 41 5.31 -8.15 6.58
N LEU A 42 4.44 -7.17 6.31
CA LEU A 42 4.47 -6.34 5.12
C LEU A 42 4.51 -4.87 5.52
N VAL A 43 5.56 -4.16 5.11
CA VAL A 43 5.77 -2.75 5.43
C VAL A 43 5.63 -1.91 4.16
N TYR A 44 4.61 -1.05 4.11
CA TYR A 44 4.39 -0.13 3.01
C TYR A 44 5.14 1.19 3.20
N CYS A 45 5.90 1.60 2.18
CA CYS A 45 6.65 2.83 2.12
C CYS A 45 6.23 3.67 0.90
N ALA A 46 6.25 4.99 1.03
CA ALA A 46 5.84 5.90 -0.05
C ALA A 46 6.81 5.94 -1.23
N THR A 47 8.11 5.68 -1.02
CA THR A 47 9.15 5.82 -2.04
C THR A 47 10.09 4.61 -2.08
N ARG A 48 10.72 4.38 -3.24
CA ARG A 48 11.73 3.33 -3.41
C ARG A 48 12.86 3.46 -2.39
N ARG A 49 13.38 4.68 -2.20
CA ARG A 49 14.46 4.97 -1.25
C ARG A 49 14.08 4.64 0.19
N GLU A 50 12.86 4.98 0.63
CA GLU A 50 12.40 4.61 1.96
C GLU A 50 12.17 3.10 2.08
N THR A 51 11.75 2.44 1.00
CA THR A 51 11.62 0.98 0.95
C THR A 51 12.96 0.29 1.17
N GLU A 52 14.01 0.71 0.46
CA GLU A 52 15.37 0.19 0.60
C GLU A 52 15.91 0.42 2.02
N ARG A 53 15.78 1.66 2.52
CA ARG A 53 16.20 2.02 3.88
C ARG A 53 15.46 1.20 4.95
N MET A 54 14.18 0.96 4.75
CA MET A 54 13.39 0.16 5.70
C MET A 54 13.82 -1.32 5.68
N ALA A 55 14.06 -1.87 4.49
CA ALA A 55 14.58 -3.23 4.36
C ALA A 55 15.96 -3.38 4.99
N GLU A 56 16.85 -2.40 4.84
CA GLU A 56 18.16 -2.37 5.53
C GLU A 56 18.00 -2.35 7.05
N ALA A 57 17.09 -1.54 7.58
CA ALA A 57 16.82 -1.47 9.02
C ALA A 57 16.26 -2.80 9.57
N LEU A 58 15.40 -3.47 8.82
CA LEU A 58 14.87 -4.79 9.18
C LEU A 58 15.94 -5.88 9.09
N ALA A 59 16.82 -5.83 8.09
CA ALA A 59 17.93 -6.78 7.94
C ALA A 59 19.05 -6.57 8.98
N ALA A 60 19.10 -5.44 9.67
CA ALA A 60 20.03 -5.18 10.77
C ALA A 60 19.68 -5.90 12.07
N ILE A 61 18.48 -6.47 12.16
CA ILE A 61 18.02 -7.34 13.24
C ILE A 61 17.92 -8.79 12.72
N PRO A 62 17.83 -9.82 13.54
CA PRO A 62 17.80 -11.21 13.06
C PRO A 62 16.46 -11.56 12.39
N LEU A 63 16.18 -10.89 11.29
CA LEU A 63 15.00 -11.07 10.43
C LEU A 63 15.43 -11.18 8.95
N ASP A 64 14.86 -12.15 8.26
CA ASP A 64 15.03 -12.26 6.81
C ASP A 64 14.08 -11.29 6.12
N ALA A 65 14.60 -10.14 5.71
CA ALA A 65 13.83 -9.07 5.10
C ALA A 65 14.43 -8.58 3.78
N ALA A 66 13.59 -8.10 2.87
CA ALA A 66 14.00 -7.53 1.59
C ALA A 66 13.13 -6.36 1.15
N ALA A 67 13.69 -5.52 0.27
CA ALA A 67 12.95 -4.46 -0.41
C ALA A 67 12.23 -4.99 -1.66
N TYR A 68 11.02 -4.46 -1.92
CA TYR A 68 10.26 -4.74 -3.14
C TYR A 68 9.67 -3.48 -3.75
N HIS A 69 10.11 -3.09 -4.94
CA HIS A 69 9.59 -1.94 -5.67
C HIS A 69 9.83 -2.06 -7.18
N ALA A 70 9.14 -1.25 -7.96
CA ALA A 70 9.21 -1.29 -9.43
C ALA A 70 10.60 -0.92 -10.01
N GLY A 71 11.50 -0.34 -9.22
CA GLY A 71 12.88 -0.03 -9.61
C GLY A 71 13.83 -1.22 -9.60
N LEU A 72 13.45 -2.32 -8.94
CA LEU A 72 14.25 -3.56 -8.95
C LEU A 72 14.17 -4.24 -10.32
N GLY A 73 15.25 -4.90 -10.73
CA GLY A 73 15.26 -5.76 -11.91
C GLY A 73 14.20 -6.88 -11.81
N ARG A 74 13.74 -7.35 -12.96
CA ARG A 74 12.68 -8.38 -13.03
C ARG A 74 13.05 -9.64 -12.24
N GLU A 75 14.26 -10.14 -12.42
CA GLU A 75 14.73 -11.36 -11.74
C GLU A 75 14.77 -11.19 -10.22
N THR A 76 15.31 -10.04 -9.75
CA THR A 76 15.34 -9.74 -8.33
C THR A 76 13.94 -9.66 -7.73
N ARG A 77 12.99 -9.03 -8.43
CA ARG A 77 11.60 -8.95 -7.97
C ARG A 77 10.95 -10.34 -7.87
N HIS A 78 11.17 -11.21 -8.86
CA HIS A 78 10.66 -12.58 -8.82
C HIS A 78 11.26 -13.33 -7.63
N LYS A 79 12.59 -13.26 -7.47
CA LYS A 79 13.27 -13.93 -6.35
C LYS A 79 12.74 -13.46 -5.00
N VAL A 80 12.65 -12.15 -4.77
CA VAL A 80 12.15 -11.59 -3.51
C VAL A 80 10.70 -12.03 -3.25
N LEU A 81 9.86 -12.03 -4.28
CA LEU A 81 8.48 -12.48 -4.16
C LEU A 81 8.40 -13.99 -3.82
N ASP A 82 9.14 -14.82 -4.51
CA ASP A 82 9.18 -16.27 -4.27
C ASP A 82 9.72 -16.60 -2.87
N ASP A 83 10.76 -15.88 -2.44
CA ASP A 83 11.33 -16.02 -1.10
C ASP A 83 10.33 -15.61 -0.01
N TYR A 84 9.54 -14.54 -0.26
CA TYR A 84 8.49 -14.11 0.68
C TYR A 84 7.29 -15.06 0.70
N LEU A 85 6.83 -15.51 -0.46
CA LEU A 85 5.70 -16.45 -0.54
C LEU A 85 6.03 -17.80 0.10
N SER A 86 7.27 -18.28 -0.07
CA SER A 86 7.74 -19.55 0.52
C SER A 86 8.12 -19.44 2.01
N GLY A 87 8.09 -18.24 2.60
CA GLY A 87 8.46 -18.03 4.00
C GLY A 87 9.97 -17.97 4.28
N ARG A 88 10.82 -17.94 3.24
CA ARG A 88 12.26 -17.67 3.41
C ARG A 88 12.52 -16.23 3.82
N LEU A 89 11.68 -15.29 3.39
CA LEU A 89 11.63 -13.95 3.93
C LEU A 89 10.42 -13.83 4.88
N THR A 90 10.68 -13.35 6.07
CA THR A 90 9.65 -13.10 7.09
C THR A 90 9.06 -11.70 7.00
N ALA A 91 9.80 -10.76 6.41
CA ALA A 91 9.33 -9.39 6.20
C ALA A 91 9.68 -8.87 4.80
N ILE A 92 8.81 -8.03 4.27
CA ILE A 92 9.06 -7.25 3.05
C ILE A 92 8.78 -5.77 3.33
N ALA A 93 9.71 -4.90 2.94
CA ALA A 93 9.43 -3.48 2.77
C ALA A 93 9.08 -3.22 1.31
N ALA A 94 7.94 -2.58 1.03
CA ALA A 94 7.44 -2.45 -0.33
C ALA A 94 6.80 -1.08 -0.60
N THR A 95 6.83 -0.66 -1.87
CA THR A 95 5.94 0.39 -2.35
C THR A 95 4.58 -0.22 -2.73
N ASN A 96 3.60 0.62 -3.08
CA ASN A 96 2.31 0.19 -3.65
C ASN A 96 2.41 -0.70 -4.90
N ALA A 97 3.62 -0.82 -5.50
CA ALA A 97 3.88 -1.79 -6.57
C ALA A 97 3.76 -3.25 -6.08
N PHE A 98 3.85 -3.49 -4.78
CA PHE A 98 3.57 -4.78 -4.17
C PHE A 98 2.07 -4.88 -3.92
N GLY A 99 1.39 -5.61 -4.78
CA GLY A 99 -0.05 -5.69 -4.56
C GLY A 99 -0.83 -6.48 -5.58
N MET A 100 -0.69 -6.21 -6.85
CA MET A 100 -1.45 -6.93 -7.87
C MET A 100 -0.97 -8.39 -7.97
N GLY A 101 -1.86 -9.34 -7.66
CA GLY A 101 -1.59 -10.77 -7.82
C GLY A 101 -0.78 -11.42 -6.69
N VAL A 102 -0.47 -10.72 -5.59
CA VAL A 102 0.19 -11.34 -4.44
C VAL A 102 -0.87 -11.88 -3.47
N ASP A 103 -0.90 -13.19 -3.32
CA ASP A 103 -1.73 -13.88 -2.35
C ASP A 103 -0.86 -14.66 -1.37
N LYS A 104 -0.70 -14.10 -0.16
CA LYS A 104 0.00 -14.72 0.97
C LYS A 104 -0.98 -14.67 2.16
N PRO A 105 -1.55 -15.80 2.56
CA PRO A 105 -2.64 -15.84 3.53
C PRO A 105 -2.18 -15.51 4.97
N ASP A 106 -0.94 -15.83 5.30
CA ASP A 106 -0.34 -15.76 6.62
C ASP A 106 0.37 -14.43 6.93
N ILE A 107 -0.02 -13.32 6.29
CA ILE A 107 0.47 -11.99 6.69
C ILE A 107 -0.17 -11.61 8.02
N ARG A 108 0.64 -11.54 9.08
CA ARG A 108 0.18 -11.21 10.44
C ARG A 108 0.24 -9.71 10.74
N GLN A 109 1.08 -8.99 10.02
CA GLN A 109 1.23 -7.55 10.20
C GLN A 109 1.28 -6.83 8.85
N VAL A 110 0.49 -5.77 8.72
CA VAL A 110 0.65 -4.76 7.67
C VAL A 110 0.95 -3.43 8.33
N ILE A 111 2.14 -2.91 8.08
CA ILE A 111 2.61 -1.65 8.65
C ILE A 111 2.72 -0.61 7.53
N HIS A 112 1.99 0.47 7.65
CA HIS A 112 2.15 1.63 6.77
C HIS A 112 3.16 2.58 7.42
N ALA A 113 4.39 2.58 6.92
CA ALA A 113 5.45 3.47 7.37
C ALA A 113 5.24 4.92 6.91
N ASP A 114 4.36 5.14 5.94
CA ASP A 114 3.93 6.42 5.43
C ASP A 114 2.42 6.43 5.21
N VAL A 115 1.79 7.62 5.30
CA VAL A 115 0.35 7.77 5.09
C VAL A 115 0.01 7.46 3.63
N PRO A 116 -0.89 6.51 3.35
CA PRO A 116 -1.33 6.17 2.00
C PRO A 116 -2.02 7.32 1.27
N GLY A 117 -2.04 7.26 -0.04
CA GLY A 117 -2.64 8.29 -0.89
C GLY A 117 -4.15 8.47 -0.73
N SER A 118 -4.88 7.46 -0.26
CA SER A 118 -6.31 7.53 0.03
C SER A 118 -6.71 6.47 1.06
N LEU A 119 -7.92 6.61 1.61
CA LEU A 119 -8.50 5.60 2.51
C LEU A 119 -8.70 4.26 1.79
N GLU A 120 -9.11 4.29 0.53
CA GLU A 120 -9.31 3.11 -0.30
C GLU A 120 -7.98 2.34 -0.46
N ASN A 121 -6.88 3.05 -0.76
CA ASN A 121 -5.55 2.45 -0.84
C ASN A 121 -5.16 1.83 0.50
N TYR A 122 -5.36 2.56 1.62
CA TYR A 122 -5.10 2.04 2.96
C TYR A 122 -5.85 0.74 3.23
N LEU A 123 -7.15 0.71 2.99
CA LEU A 123 -7.99 -0.47 3.22
C LEU A 123 -7.63 -1.64 2.29
N GLN A 124 -7.29 -1.36 1.03
CA GLN A 124 -6.85 -2.37 0.08
C GLN A 124 -5.51 -3.01 0.49
N GLU A 125 -4.57 -2.19 0.97
CA GLU A 125 -3.26 -2.64 1.44
C GLU A 125 -3.37 -3.36 2.78
N ALA A 126 -4.10 -2.81 3.75
CA ALA A 126 -4.38 -3.44 5.04
C ALA A 126 -5.15 -4.76 4.90
N GLY A 127 -6.04 -4.85 3.91
CA GLY A 127 -6.81 -6.08 3.60
C GLY A 127 -5.99 -7.27 3.14
N ARG A 128 -4.66 -7.13 2.99
CA ARG A 128 -3.73 -8.24 2.76
C ARG A 128 -3.44 -9.04 4.03
N ALA A 129 -3.62 -8.42 5.19
CA ALA A 129 -3.41 -9.07 6.46
C ALA A 129 -4.46 -10.17 6.71
N GLY A 130 -4.07 -11.28 7.32
CA GLY A 130 -4.93 -12.32 7.85
C GLY A 130 -5.94 -12.89 6.86
N ARG A 131 -5.59 -13.13 5.61
CA ARG A 131 -6.51 -13.69 4.60
C ARG A 131 -6.98 -15.10 4.95
N ASP A 132 -6.23 -15.80 5.75
CA ASP A 132 -6.59 -17.12 6.29
C ASP A 132 -7.60 -17.05 7.45
N GLY A 133 -8.04 -15.86 7.83
CA GLY A 133 -8.99 -15.64 8.94
C GLY A 133 -8.31 -15.58 10.32
N ALA A 134 -7.01 -15.87 10.44
CA ALA A 134 -6.30 -15.72 11.70
C ALA A 134 -6.10 -14.24 12.08
N PRO A 135 -5.98 -13.92 13.39
CA PRO A 135 -5.75 -12.55 13.85
C PRO A 135 -4.55 -11.89 13.16
N ALA A 136 -4.70 -10.66 12.77
CA ALA A 136 -3.64 -9.88 12.17
C ALA A 136 -3.78 -8.38 12.51
N SER A 137 -2.65 -7.66 12.53
CA SER A 137 -2.61 -6.25 12.90
C SER A 137 -2.29 -5.36 11.69
N CYS A 138 -2.92 -4.19 11.66
CA CYS A 138 -2.69 -3.14 10.67
C CYS A 138 -2.30 -1.88 11.42
N ARG A 139 -1.04 -1.44 11.29
CA ARG A 139 -0.52 -0.25 11.98
C ARG A 139 -0.18 0.85 10.98
N LEU A 140 -0.68 2.05 11.24
CA LEU A 140 -0.32 3.24 10.48
C LEU A 140 0.64 4.10 11.30
N LEU A 141 1.83 4.36 10.75
CA LEU A 141 2.77 5.32 11.30
C LEU A 141 2.66 6.63 10.54
N PHE A 142 2.50 7.73 11.25
CA PHE A 142 2.34 9.03 10.62
C PHE A 142 3.22 10.09 11.27
N ASP A 143 3.82 10.93 10.45
CA ASP A 143 4.54 12.11 10.93
C ASP A 143 3.58 13.30 10.97
N PRO A 144 3.23 13.82 12.16
CA PRO A 144 2.30 14.95 12.28
C PRO A 144 2.72 16.17 11.48
N SER A 145 4.04 16.39 11.29
CA SER A 145 4.55 17.52 10.52
C SER A 145 4.32 17.39 9.01
N GLN A 146 4.05 16.19 8.52
CA GLN A 146 3.86 15.91 7.09
C GLN A 146 2.37 15.81 6.70
N ILE A 147 1.46 15.71 7.67
CA ILE A 147 0.02 15.55 7.44
C ILE A 147 -0.53 16.71 6.62
N GLU A 148 -0.22 17.96 6.98
CA GLU A 148 -0.66 19.17 6.27
C GLU A 148 -0.25 19.13 4.79
N GLY A 149 1.04 18.83 4.52
CA GLY A 149 1.55 18.72 3.16
C GLY A 149 0.95 17.55 2.37
N HIS A 150 0.49 16.50 3.05
CA HIS A 150 -0.21 15.38 2.43
C HIS A 150 -1.61 15.79 1.96
N PHE A 151 -2.37 16.46 2.81
CA PHE A 151 -3.69 17.01 2.47
C PHE A 151 -3.61 18.04 1.34
N GLN A 152 -2.60 18.92 1.34
CA GLN A 152 -2.39 19.89 0.27
C GLN A 152 -2.12 19.21 -1.06
N ARG A 153 -1.28 18.18 -1.11
CA ARG A 153 -1.01 17.41 -2.35
C ARG A 153 -2.24 16.65 -2.84
N GLN A 154 -3.04 16.08 -1.96
CA GLN A 154 -4.31 15.45 -2.33
C GLN A 154 -5.33 16.46 -2.87
N SER A 155 -5.39 17.65 -2.29
CA SER A 155 -6.30 18.70 -2.77
C SER A 155 -5.90 19.23 -4.15
N GLN A 156 -4.59 19.28 -4.46
CA GLN A 156 -4.07 19.66 -5.77
C GLN A 156 -4.37 18.61 -6.86
N ASN A 157 -4.48 17.34 -6.51
CA ASN A 157 -4.83 16.25 -7.43
C ASN A 157 -6.35 16.07 -7.61
N ARG A 158 -7.19 16.84 -6.93
CA ARG A 158 -8.63 16.84 -7.17
C ARG A 158 -8.94 17.69 -8.40
N LEU A 159 -9.54 17.06 -9.40
CA LEU A 159 -10.07 17.78 -10.56
C LEU A 159 -11.04 18.86 -10.08
N THR A 160 -10.77 20.10 -10.43
CA THR A 160 -11.68 21.21 -10.16
C THR A 160 -12.94 21.03 -10.99
N ARG A 161 -14.06 21.66 -10.57
CA ARG A 161 -15.31 21.67 -11.37
C ARG A 161 -15.07 22.15 -12.81
N ARG A 162 -14.12 23.05 -13.02
CA ARG A 162 -13.74 23.58 -14.33
C ARG A 162 -13.02 22.52 -15.17
N GLU A 163 -12.15 21.73 -14.58
CA GLU A 163 -11.44 20.63 -15.25
C GLU A 163 -12.37 19.49 -15.59
N ILE A 164 -13.25 19.10 -14.66
CA ILE A 164 -14.32 18.13 -14.90
C ILE A 164 -15.22 18.62 -16.07
N GLY A 165 -15.59 19.90 -16.08
CA GLY A 165 -16.35 20.48 -17.16
C GLY A 165 -15.65 20.41 -18.52
N ARG A 166 -14.31 20.61 -18.55
CA ARG A 166 -13.51 20.45 -19.78
C ARG A 166 -13.46 19.00 -20.26
N VAL A 167 -13.25 18.05 -19.34
CA VAL A 167 -13.26 16.60 -19.67
C VAL A 167 -14.62 16.18 -20.21
N LEU A 168 -15.72 16.57 -19.55
CA LEU A 168 -17.08 16.25 -20.00
C LEU A 168 -17.40 16.88 -21.36
N LYS A 169 -16.91 18.11 -21.60
CA LYS A 169 -17.08 18.76 -22.91
C LYS A 169 -16.32 17.99 -23.99
N ALA A 170 -15.05 17.65 -23.74
CA ALA A 170 -14.23 16.88 -24.67
C ALA A 170 -14.87 15.51 -24.99
N LEU A 171 -15.35 14.79 -23.95
CA LEU A 171 -16.05 13.51 -24.14
C LEU A 171 -17.33 13.65 -24.98
N ARG A 172 -18.11 14.73 -24.78
CA ARG A 172 -19.31 15.00 -25.61
C ARG A 172 -18.95 15.29 -27.04
N GLU A 173 -17.91 16.09 -27.30
CA GLU A 173 -17.42 16.39 -28.65
C GLU A 173 -16.89 15.13 -29.34
N MET A 174 -16.18 14.26 -28.61
CA MET A 174 -15.74 12.95 -29.11
C MET A 174 -16.92 12.03 -29.38
N ALA A 175 -17.93 11.98 -28.51
CA ALA A 175 -19.15 11.21 -28.71
C ALA A 175 -19.89 11.64 -29.98
N GLN A 176 -19.99 12.94 -30.23
CA GLN A 176 -20.64 13.45 -31.45
C GLN A 176 -19.89 13.10 -32.74
N ARG A 177 -18.56 12.97 -32.70
CA ARG A 177 -17.70 12.70 -33.85
C ARG A 177 -17.47 11.21 -34.12
N PHE A 178 -17.41 10.40 -33.10
CA PHE A 178 -16.87 9.03 -33.15
C PHE A 178 -17.79 7.96 -32.55
N ALA A 179 -18.95 8.34 -31.96
CA ALA A 179 -19.85 7.34 -31.41
C ALA A 179 -20.51 6.52 -32.56
N ARG A 180 -20.31 5.20 -32.49
CA ARG A 180 -21.13 4.24 -33.24
C ARG A 180 -21.92 3.45 -32.23
N ASP A 181 -23.22 3.34 -32.42
CA ASP A 181 -24.15 2.59 -31.54
C ASP A 181 -24.14 3.01 -30.05
N GLY A 182 -23.81 4.29 -29.76
CA GLY A 182 -23.82 4.83 -28.41
C GLY A 182 -22.56 4.57 -27.59
N GLU A 183 -21.57 3.87 -28.11
CA GLU A 183 -20.29 3.61 -27.44
C GLU A 183 -19.14 4.43 -28.05
N ILE A 184 -18.23 4.91 -27.21
CA ILE A 184 -16.98 5.57 -27.60
C ILE A 184 -15.84 4.62 -27.30
N ILE A 185 -15.17 4.11 -28.34
CA ILE A 185 -13.95 3.32 -28.18
C ILE A 185 -12.77 4.27 -28.36
N VAL A 186 -12.00 4.49 -27.30
CA VAL A 186 -10.75 5.28 -27.32
C VAL A 186 -9.59 4.30 -27.17
N SER A 187 -8.75 4.21 -28.19
CA SER A 187 -7.44 3.57 -28.09
C SER A 187 -6.48 4.55 -27.42
N VAL A 188 -5.78 4.10 -26.37
CA VAL A 188 -4.71 4.85 -25.70
C VAL A 188 -3.40 4.21 -26.18
N ASP A 189 -2.78 4.83 -27.19
CA ASP A 189 -1.41 4.52 -27.62
C ASP A 189 -0.40 5.25 -26.73
#